data_11e9dc88f6eb11fcce300efd893dad3c
#
_entry.id   11e9dc88f6eb11fcce300efd893dad3c
#
_cell.length_a   1.000
_cell.length_b   1.000
_cell.length_c   1.000
_cell.angle_alpha   90.00
_cell.angle_beta   90.00
_cell.angle_gamma   90.00
#
_symmetry.space_group_name_H-M   'P 1'
#
loop_
_entity.id
_entity.type
_entity.pdbx_description
1 polymer ?
#
loop_
_entity_poly.entity_id
_entity_poly.type
_entity_poly.pdbx_seq_one_letter_code
_entity_poly.pdbx_strand_id
1 'polypeptide(L)'
;YSALIGSENPVAMKLKMPAGVTIELKVADIASRTRGENSLMPEGFEALGAEGLRNLIAYIRSTAVSNEGVTVGNFTLLDLSAAMTADTRWGLYASRETKGDTLPFVKFGQVTANGVPYNIVDPAKAKDGKNVVVLKGGAGRAYSQSFPQTVEIPVGVSATRLHFLGAVGGWAGIGGLPAMTVEIRFVGGRKQVVTQMAGRDFADYYPDDADVSGSKVAQGLVKSHHVRTLVLPVEGTEIIEKIILTSPGNTVAPTTVAITAEIGGAPNLPKSAVPAVAPAKGKAKAKGPTVKDEDLPADNPRTTAPTGQKFAARKAGQLRVLVAGAGSSHHFPKFFLGTDAQLAKTAGYDVAATPNLKETLELLPQADLFLFSGNHAQFGTAEFQKAIRDFTAAGKGVVLLHAATWYNWPLETKYNDEFVCGGSRGHGHSEFPFTVTKPTHPVMAGVPATFNIRDESYNIELTRPEGAEVLGTIPRQNPKPDQSTILPSVWVVKQPKARVVCIALGHDEHSHDHPAYQKLLLNSLSWVSQK
;
A
#
# COMPACT_ATOMS: atom_id res chain seq x y z
N TYR A 1 8.92 -49.68 -32.40
CA TYR A 1 8.25 -48.42 -32.10
C TYR A 1 9.18 -47.25 -32.46
N SER A 2 8.66 -46.21 -33.12
CA SER A 2 9.33 -44.91 -33.25
C SER A 2 8.75 -44.00 -32.17
N ALA A 3 9.55 -43.61 -31.18
CA ALA A 3 9.04 -42.89 -29.99
C ALA A 3 10.17 -42.11 -29.30
N LEU A 4 9.79 -41.16 -28.45
CA LEU A 4 10.69 -40.50 -27.53
C LEU A 4 10.73 -41.26 -26.19
N ILE A 5 11.91 -41.41 -25.62
CA ILE A 5 12.06 -42.01 -24.28
C ILE A 5 11.62 -40.92 -23.28
N GLY A 6 10.51 -41.17 -22.60
CA GLY A 6 9.99 -40.25 -21.54
C GLY A 6 10.68 -40.47 -20.20
N SER A 7 10.90 -41.77 -19.82
CA SER A 7 11.69 -42.18 -18.66
C SER A 7 12.17 -43.61 -18.83
N GLU A 8 13.29 -43.96 -18.23
CA GLU A 8 13.87 -45.31 -18.24
C GLU A 8 14.41 -45.63 -16.86
N ASN A 9 14.20 -46.89 -16.44
CA ASN A 9 14.82 -47.48 -15.27
C ASN A 9 15.26 -48.93 -15.64
N PRO A 10 15.98 -49.66 -14.79
CA PRO A 10 16.46 -51.00 -15.11
C PRO A 10 15.38 -52.05 -15.44
N VAL A 11 14.11 -51.79 -15.11
CA VAL A 11 12.99 -52.73 -15.27
C VAL A 11 12.08 -52.34 -16.42
N ALA A 12 11.80 -51.03 -16.59
CA ALA A 12 10.80 -50.53 -17.53
C ALA A 12 11.24 -49.25 -18.22
N MET A 13 10.73 -49.02 -19.44
CA MET A 13 10.93 -47.83 -20.25
C MET A 13 9.57 -47.28 -20.65
N LYS A 14 9.33 -45.98 -20.41
CA LYS A 14 8.14 -45.27 -20.92
C LYS A 14 8.47 -44.58 -22.23
N LEU A 15 7.73 -44.88 -23.26
CA LEU A 15 7.86 -44.30 -24.58
C LEU A 15 6.68 -43.33 -24.83
N LYS A 16 6.99 -42.15 -25.34
CA LYS A 16 6.01 -41.19 -25.84
C LYS A 16 5.91 -41.33 -27.35
N MET A 17 4.79 -41.81 -27.82
CA MET A 17 4.46 -41.98 -29.22
C MET A 17 3.90 -40.70 -29.84
N PRO A 18 3.86 -40.52 -31.18
CA PRO A 18 3.09 -39.51 -31.85
C PRO A 18 1.63 -39.50 -31.35
N ALA A 19 0.96 -38.36 -31.42
CA ALA A 19 -0.39 -38.12 -30.89
C ALA A 19 -0.55 -38.25 -29.36
N GLY A 20 0.55 -38.17 -28.59
CA GLY A 20 0.51 -38.12 -27.12
C GLY A 20 0.30 -39.46 -26.40
N VAL A 21 0.26 -40.56 -27.14
CA VAL A 21 0.13 -41.89 -26.54
C VAL A 21 1.41 -42.26 -25.79
N THR A 22 1.26 -42.71 -24.55
CA THR A 22 2.39 -43.23 -23.74
C THR A 22 2.25 -44.74 -23.59
N ILE A 23 3.31 -45.46 -23.90
CA ILE A 23 3.39 -46.91 -23.68
C ILE A 23 4.54 -47.23 -22.73
N GLU A 24 4.38 -48.26 -21.92
CA GLU A 24 5.42 -48.77 -21.02
C GLU A 24 5.88 -50.16 -21.51
N LEU A 25 7.17 -50.31 -21.73
CA LEU A 25 7.80 -51.56 -22.13
C LEU A 25 8.71 -52.06 -21.03
N LYS A 26 8.73 -53.36 -20.80
CA LYS A 26 9.77 -53.94 -19.94
C LYS A 26 11.11 -53.94 -20.69
N VAL A 27 12.16 -53.50 -20.03
CA VAL A 27 13.50 -53.44 -20.63
C VAL A 27 13.96 -54.83 -21.15
N ALA A 28 13.53 -55.90 -20.49
CA ALA A 28 13.82 -57.31 -20.91
C ALA A 28 13.16 -57.71 -22.24
N ASP A 29 12.09 -57.00 -22.65
CA ASP A 29 11.36 -57.31 -23.89
C ASP A 29 11.92 -56.51 -25.09
N ILE A 30 12.94 -55.68 -24.89
CA ILE A 30 13.55 -54.86 -25.93
C ILE A 30 14.68 -55.61 -26.61
N ALA A 31 14.43 -56.08 -27.85
CA ALA A 31 15.41 -56.82 -28.62
C ALA A 31 16.57 -55.94 -29.14
N SER A 32 16.24 -54.72 -29.56
CA SER A 32 17.26 -53.76 -30.02
C SER A 32 16.71 -52.35 -29.96
N ARG A 33 17.58 -51.33 -29.92
CA ARG A 33 17.23 -49.93 -30.05
C ARG A 33 18.26 -49.18 -30.88
N THR A 34 17.74 -48.31 -31.75
CA THR A 34 18.54 -47.42 -32.58
C THR A 34 18.09 -46.01 -32.35
N ARG A 35 19.00 -45.08 -32.37
CA ARG A 35 18.67 -43.63 -32.33
C ARG A 35 18.37 -43.16 -33.75
N GLY A 36 17.19 -42.63 -33.96
CA GLY A 36 16.84 -41.97 -35.21
C GLY A 36 17.50 -40.57 -35.32
N GLU A 37 17.91 -40.23 -36.51
CA GLU A 37 18.51 -38.92 -36.81
C GLU A 37 17.44 -37.84 -37.02
N ASN A 38 16.22 -38.23 -37.37
CA ASN A 38 15.11 -37.33 -37.68
C ASN A 38 14.17 -37.10 -36.47
N SER A 39 13.55 -35.93 -36.44
CA SER A 39 12.49 -35.61 -35.50
C SER A 39 11.26 -36.51 -35.72
N LEU A 40 10.51 -36.82 -34.66
CA LEU A 40 9.17 -37.45 -34.78
C LEU A 40 8.09 -36.49 -35.24
N MET A 41 8.40 -35.21 -35.51
CA MET A 41 7.45 -34.29 -36.10
C MET A 41 7.12 -34.69 -37.54
N PRO A 42 5.85 -34.67 -37.92
CA PRO A 42 5.44 -34.85 -39.30
C PRO A 42 6.11 -33.84 -40.24
N GLU A 43 6.33 -34.22 -41.50
CA GLU A 43 6.75 -33.30 -42.57
C GLU A 43 5.58 -32.46 -43.03
N GLY A 44 5.80 -31.37 -43.78
CA GLY A 44 4.80 -30.56 -44.41
C GLY A 44 4.42 -29.25 -43.68
N PHE A 45 5.11 -28.91 -42.60
CA PHE A 45 4.90 -27.64 -41.90
C PHE A 45 5.37 -26.41 -42.70
N GLU A 46 6.12 -26.59 -43.78
CA GLU A 46 6.55 -25.55 -44.72
C GLU A 46 5.35 -24.79 -45.32
N ALA A 47 4.18 -25.49 -45.46
CA ALA A 47 2.95 -24.90 -45.93
C ALA A 47 2.40 -23.78 -45.02
N LEU A 48 2.83 -23.71 -43.78
CA LEU A 48 2.48 -22.64 -42.84
C LEU A 48 3.16 -21.30 -43.15
N GLY A 49 4.15 -21.31 -44.06
CA GLY A 49 4.96 -20.13 -44.32
C GLY A 49 5.83 -19.70 -43.14
N ALA A 50 6.64 -18.66 -43.34
CA ALA A 50 7.61 -18.21 -42.32
C ALA A 50 6.97 -17.74 -41.02
N GLU A 51 5.81 -17.09 -41.09
CA GLU A 51 5.09 -16.61 -39.91
C GLU A 51 4.44 -17.78 -39.13
N GLY A 52 3.79 -18.68 -39.83
CA GLY A 52 3.18 -19.87 -39.20
C GLY A 52 4.23 -20.79 -38.57
N LEU A 53 5.38 -20.99 -39.23
CA LEU A 53 6.51 -21.72 -38.63
C LEU A 53 7.09 -21.02 -37.41
N ARG A 54 7.23 -19.71 -37.44
CA ARG A 54 7.65 -18.93 -36.29
C ARG A 54 6.69 -19.11 -35.11
N ASN A 55 5.39 -19.04 -35.37
CA ASN A 55 4.36 -19.22 -34.36
C ASN A 55 4.34 -20.65 -33.81
N LEU A 56 4.52 -21.66 -34.67
CA LEU A 56 4.63 -23.06 -34.25
C LEU A 56 5.88 -23.31 -33.40
N ILE A 57 7.04 -22.79 -33.79
CA ILE A 57 8.28 -22.88 -33.01
C ILE A 57 8.10 -22.15 -31.67
N ALA A 58 7.47 -20.99 -31.69
CA ALA A 58 7.14 -20.24 -30.47
C ALA A 58 6.22 -21.06 -29.56
N TYR A 59 5.18 -21.70 -30.10
CA TYR A 59 4.28 -22.58 -29.36
C TYR A 59 5.03 -23.79 -28.76
N ILE A 60 5.87 -24.48 -29.54
CA ILE A 60 6.65 -25.61 -29.06
C ILE A 60 7.63 -25.18 -27.95
N ARG A 61 8.25 -24.01 -28.09
CA ARG A 61 9.12 -23.44 -27.05
C ARG A 61 8.35 -23.03 -25.80
N SER A 62 7.14 -22.53 -25.93
CA SER A 62 6.28 -22.15 -24.80
C SER A 62 5.77 -23.38 -24.02
N THR A 63 5.51 -24.50 -24.71
CA THR A 63 5.12 -25.76 -24.05
C THR A 63 6.29 -26.45 -23.34
N ALA A 64 7.53 -26.13 -23.69
CA ALA A 64 8.73 -26.56 -22.94
C ALA A 64 8.93 -25.76 -21.64
N VAL A 65 8.26 -24.61 -21.50
CA VAL A 65 8.18 -23.80 -20.27
C VAL A 65 6.77 -24.02 -19.70
N SER A 66 6.44 -25.27 -19.36
CA SER A 66 5.15 -25.57 -18.72
C SER A 66 5.15 -24.96 -17.32
N ASN A 67 4.40 -23.88 -17.18
CA ASN A 67 3.83 -23.58 -15.89
C ASN A 67 2.75 -24.65 -15.65
N GLU A 68 2.93 -25.52 -14.66
CA GLU A 68 1.92 -26.53 -14.27
C GLU A 68 0.68 -25.86 -13.65
N GLY A 69 0.30 -24.68 -14.13
CA GLY A 69 -0.86 -23.93 -13.68
C GLY A 69 -2.16 -24.73 -13.87
N VAL A 70 -3.03 -24.68 -12.88
CA VAL A 70 -4.33 -25.32 -12.91
C VAL A 70 -5.30 -24.45 -13.69
N THR A 71 -5.91 -24.99 -14.76
CA THR A 71 -6.96 -24.28 -15.52
C THR A 71 -8.32 -24.46 -14.86
N VAL A 72 -9.05 -23.35 -14.63
CA VAL A 72 -10.40 -23.30 -14.07
C VAL A 72 -11.26 -22.41 -14.94
N GLY A 73 -12.09 -22.99 -15.79
CA GLY A 73 -12.86 -22.22 -16.77
C GLY A 73 -11.94 -21.44 -17.72
N ASN A 74 -12.12 -20.14 -17.79
CA ASN A 74 -11.30 -19.23 -18.61
C ASN A 74 -10.05 -18.72 -17.89
N PHE A 75 -9.63 -19.35 -16.79
CA PHE A 75 -8.52 -18.89 -15.96
C PHE A 75 -7.43 -19.96 -15.87
N THR A 76 -6.18 -19.54 -15.98
CA THR A 76 -5.02 -20.35 -15.63
C THR A 76 -4.37 -19.78 -14.36
N LEU A 77 -4.38 -20.53 -13.28
CA LEU A 77 -3.71 -20.19 -12.03
C LEU A 77 -2.22 -20.46 -12.19
N LEU A 78 -1.40 -19.40 -12.20
CA LEU A 78 0.02 -19.54 -12.45
C LEU A 78 0.73 -20.19 -11.25
N ASP A 79 1.68 -21.07 -11.53
CA ASP A 79 2.57 -21.60 -10.51
C ASP A 79 3.70 -20.60 -10.22
N LEU A 80 3.72 -20.06 -9.00
CA LEU A 80 4.72 -19.12 -8.51
C LEU A 80 5.79 -19.81 -7.63
N SER A 81 5.73 -21.12 -7.43
CA SER A 81 6.54 -21.84 -6.43
C SER A 81 8.04 -21.57 -6.59
N ALA A 82 8.56 -21.52 -7.82
CA ALA A 82 9.96 -21.23 -8.10
C ALA A 82 10.36 -19.76 -7.81
N ALA A 83 9.41 -18.84 -7.76
CA ALA A 83 9.63 -17.42 -7.52
C ALA A 83 9.35 -17.01 -6.05
N MET A 84 8.77 -17.88 -5.23
CA MET A 84 8.43 -17.58 -3.85
C MET A 84 9.67 -17.34 -2.99
N THR A 85 9.62 -16.31 -2.15
CA THR A 85 10.78 -15.84 -1.39
C THR A 85 10.58 -15.89 0.12
N ALA A 86 9.31 -15.89 0.59
CA ALA A 86 8.97 -15.82 2.00
C ALA A 86 7.83 -16.77 2.39
N ASP A 87 7.61 -16.91 3.70
CA ASP A 87 6.57 -17.72 4.32
C ASP A 87 5.63 -16.81 5.11
N THR A 88 4.36 -16.80 4.74
CA THR A 88 3.32 -15.93 5.32
C THR A 88 3.03 -16.18 6.80
N ARG A 89 3.49 -17.28 7.37
CA ARG A 89 3.37 -17.59 8.81
C ARG A 89 4.38 -16.83 9.68
N TRP A 90 5.43 -16.26 9.06
CA TRP A 90 6.50 -15.52 9.72
C TRP A 90 6.44 -14.04 9.34
N GLY A 91 7.16 -13.20 10.07
CA GLY A 91 7.29 -11.80 9.72
C GLY A 91 7.88 -11.60 8.33
N LEU A 92 7.30 -10.69 7.55
CA LEU A 92 7.64 -10.48 6.14
C LEU A 92 8.59 -9.29 5.92
N TYR A 93 8.61 -8.29 6.82
CA TYR A 93 9.30 -7.03 6.55
C TYR A 93 10.30 -6.62 7.64
N ALA A 94 9.89 -6.62 8.91
CA ALA A 94 10.72 -6.12 10.00
C ALA A 94 11.78 -7.14 10.44
N SER A 95 11.34 -8.34 10.75
CA SER A 95 12.17 -9.51 11.01
C SER A 95 11.31 -10.77 10.90
N ARG A 96 11.94 -11.92 10.75
CA ARG A 96 11.24 -13.20 10.69
C ARG A 96 10.43 -13.50 11.96
N GLU A 97 10.89 -13.02 13.12
CA GLU A 97 10.26 -13.24 14.42
C GLU A 97 9.10 -12.28 14.73
N THR A 98 8.89 -11.26 13.91
CA THR A 98 7.86 -10.24 14.13
C THR A 98 6.46 -10.83 13.90
N LYS A 99 5.71 -11.04 14.97
CA LYS A 99 4.37 -11.68 14.92
C LYS A 99 3.29 -10.82 14.28
N GLY A 100 3.40 -9.50 14.38
CA GLY A 100 2.44 -8.55 13.79
C GLY A 100 2.57 -8.37 12.28
N ASP A 101 3.61 -8.91 11.68
CA ASP A 101 4.04 -8.65 10.30
C ASP A 101 3.81 -9.90 9.41
N THR A 102 2.80 -10.69 9.73
CA THR A 102 2.44 -11.94 9.06
C THR A 102 1.20 -11.77 8.20
N LEU A 103 1.01 -12.66 7.22
CA LEU A 103 -0.24 -12.79 6.46
C LEU A 103 -0.94 -14.10 6.82
N PRO A 104 -1.76 -14.14 7.90
CA PRO A 104 -2.38 -15.36 8.40
C PRO A 104 -3.60 -15.73 7.54
N PHE A 105 -3.37 -16.43 6.43
CA PHE A 105 -4.44 -16.93 5.56
C PHE A 105 -5.39 -17.86 6.29
N VAL A 106 -6.69 -17.70 6.03
CA VAL A 106 -7.77 -18.54 6.57
C VAL A 106 -7.80 -19.90 5.88
N LYS A 107 -7.48 -19.93 4.58
CA LYS A 107 -7.51 -21.12 3.74
C LYS A 107 -6.38 -21.10 2.71
N PHE A 108 -5.80 -22.26 2.47
CA PHE A 108 -4.83 -22.51 1.40
C PHE A 108 -5.48 -23.32 0.27
N GLY A 109 -4.77 -23.43 -0.86
CA GLY A 109 -5.24 -24.05 -2.08
C GLY A 109 -6.06 -23.09 -2.93
N GLN A 110 -6.98 -23.62 -3.71
CA GLN A 110 -7.82 -22.83 -4.59
C GLN A 110 -8.87 -22.05 -3.79
N VAL A 111 -8.90 -20.74 -4.02
CA VAL A 111 -9.86 -19.78 -3.45
C VAL A 111 -10.41 -18.89 -4.54
N THR A 112 -11.57 -18.28 -4.30
CA THR A 112 -12.14 -17.26 -5.19
C THR A 112 -12.18 -15.92 -4.48
N ALA A 113 -11.64 -14.88 -5.10
CA ALA A 113 -11.71 -13.51 -4.59
C ALA A 113 -12.16 -12.56 -5.71
N ASN A 114 -13.17 -11.75 -5.43
CA ASN A 114 -13.75 -10.80 -6.40
C ASN A 114 -14.10 -11.44 -7.76
N GLY A 115 -14.57 -12.70 -7.74
CA GLY A 115 -14.97 -13.45 -8.93
C GLY A 115 -13.85 -14.15 -9.71
N VAL A 116 -12.59 -14.05 -9.25
CA VAL A 116 -11.42 -14.66 -9.88
C VAL A 116 -10.86 -15.79 -9.01
N PRO A 117 -10.55 -16.97 -9.56
CA PRO A 117 -9.91 -18.06 -8.84
C PRO A 117 -8.41 -17.78 -8.67
N TYR A 118 -7.85 -18.10 -7.49
CA TYR A 118 -6.42 -18.01 -7.16
C TYR A 118 -5.97 -19.29 -6.47
N ASN A 119 -4.69 -19.60 -6.57
CA ASN A 119 -4.08 -20.68 -5.79
C ASN A 119 -3.17 -20.09 -4.71
N ILE A 120 -3.57 -20.20 -3.45
CA ILE A 120 -2.74 -19.79 -2.30
C ILE A 120 -1.97 -21.02 -1.82
N VAL A 121 -0.67 -21.02 -2.02
CA VAL A 121 0.18 -22.16 -1.66
C VAL A 121 0.20 -22.35 -0.14
N ASP A 122 0.02 -23.60 0.29
CA ASP A 122 0.15 -23.98 1.70
C ASP A 122 1.64 -24.10 2.05
N PRO A 123 2.19 -23.24 2.91
CA PRO A 123 3.62 -23.27 3.25
C PRO A 123 4.03 -24.54 3.99
N ALA A 124 3.07 -25.29 4.59
CA ALA A 124 3.35 -26.57 5.21
C ALA A 124 3.61 -27.69 4.17
N LYS A 125 3.13 -27.50 2.95
CA LYS A 125 3.29 -28.45 1.82
C LYS A 125 4.31 -27.99 0.79
N ALA A 126 4.73 -26.74 0.83
CA ALA A 126 5.74 -26.19 -0.07
C ALA A 126 7.11 -26.80 0.22
N LYS A 127 7.88 -27.08 -0.83
CA LYS A 127 9.20 -27.77 -0.74
C LYS A 127 10.17 -27.09 0.22
N ASP A 128 10.17 -25.76 0.26
CA ASP A 128 11.06 -24.95 1.11
C ASP A 128 10.28 -24.09 2.14
N GLY A 129 8.98 -24.37 2.30
CA GLY A 129 8.10 -23.67 3.23
C GLY A 129 7.68 -22.26 2.79
N LYS A 130 8.05 -21.85 1.56
CA LYS A 130 7.71 -20.51 1.05
C LYS A 130 6.40 -20.53 0.27
N ASN A 131 5.61 -19.48 0.40
CA ASN A 131 4.30 -19.40 -0.23
C ASN A 131 3.89 -17.99 -0.69
N VAL A 132 4.84 -17.07 -0.72
CA VAL A 132 4.61 -15.68 -1.15
C VAL A 132 5.88 -15.12 -1.78
N VAL A 133 5.70 -14.30 -2.79
CA VAL A 133 6.76 -13.49 -3.40
C VAL A 133 6.82 -12.16 -2.65
N VAL A 134 7.86 -11.94 -1.88
CA VAL A 134 8.21 -10.63 -1.30
C VAL A 134 9.48 -10.16 -1.99
N LEU A 135 9.47 -8.94 -2.50
CA LEU A 135 10.65 -8.35 -3.12
C LEU A 135 11.32 -7.35 -2.19
N LYS A 136 12.58 -7.02 -2.51
CA LYS A 136 13.40 -6.05 -1.79
C LYS A 136 12.66 -4.74 -1.58
N GLY A 137 12.75 -4.18 -0.36
CA GLY A 137 12.09 -2.91 -0.01
C GLY A 137 12.03 -2.72 1.49
N GLY A 138 11.07 -1.89 1.95
CA GLY A 138 10.73 -1.81 3.37
C GLY A 138 11.59 -0.90 4.20
N ALA A 139 11.42 0.41 4.11
CA ALA A 139 11.89 1.45 5.06
C ALA A 139 13.29 1.22 5.67
N GLY A 140 14.23 0.66 4.92
CA GLY A 140 15.60 0.40 5.38
C GLY A 140 15.74 -0.77 6.38
N ARG A 141 14.71 -1.60 6.57
CA ARG A 141 14.77 -2.79 7.42
C ARG A 141 15.68 -3.85 6.80
N ALA A 142 16.70 -4.28 7.52
CA ALA A 142 17.71 -5.22 7.01
C ALA A 142 17.07 -6.52 6.48
N TYR A 143 16.03 -7.02 7.13
CA TYR A 143 15.34 -8.24 6.71
C TYR A 143 14.65 -8.09 5.35
N SER A 144 13.81 -7.07 5.15
CA SER A 144 13.14 -6.83 3.87
C SER A 144 14.11 -6.40 2.76
N GLN A 145 15.28 -5.86 3.10
CA GLN A 145 16.35 -5.59 2.14
C GLN A 145 17.07 -6.87 1.67
N SER A 146 16.95 -8.00 2.38
CA SER A 146 17.56 -9.28 2.01
C SER A 146 16.82 -10.04 0.90
N PHE A 147 15.57 -9.66 0.60
CA PHE A 147 14.81 -10.28 -0.49
C PHE A 147 15.34 -9.90 -1.88
N PRO A 148 15.09 -10.74 -2.90
CA PRO A 148 15.53 -10.42 -4.26
C PRO A 148 14.86 -9.15 -4.77
N GLN A 149 15.57 -8.41 -5.60
CA GLN A 149 15.01 -7.22 -6.27
C GLN A 149 14.10 -7.62 -7.43
N THR A 150 14.37 -8.75 -8.07
CA THR A 150 13.65 -9.23 -9.26
C THR A 150 13.40 -10.73 -9.15
N VAL A 151 12.22 -11.17 -9.61
CA VAL A 151 11.88 -12.58 -9.81
C VAL A 151 11.26 -12.77 -11.20
N GLU A 152 11.40 -13.97 -11.75
CA GLU A 152 10.80 -14.36 -13.01
C GLU A 152 9.78 -15.48 -12.79
N ILE A 153 8.64 -15.39 -13.44
CA ILE A 153 7.53 -16.35 -13.36
C ILE A 153 7.22 -16.81 -14.78
N PRO A 154 7.50 -18.07 -15.13
CA PRO A 154 7.10 -18.64 -16.40
C PRO A 154 5.58 -18.61 -16.56
N VAL A 155 5.04 -18.43 -17.78
CA VAL A 155 3.59 -18.36 -18.02
C VAL A 155 3.11 -19.38 -19.03
N GLY A 156 3.59 -19.37 -20.26
CA GLY A 156 3.28 -20.38 -21.29
C GLY A 156 1.87 -20.31 -21.90
N VAL A 157 1.07 -19.30 -21.59
CA VAL A 157 -0.29 -19.12 -22.16
C VAL A 157 -0.48 -17.69 -22.69
N SER A 158 -1.41 -17.50 -23.63
CA SER A 158 -1.88 -16.17 -23.95
C SER A 158 -2.95 -15.75 -22.94
N ALA A 159 -3.01 -14.49 -22.62
CA ALA A 159 -3.98 -13.95 -21.69
C ALA A 159 -4.48 -12.58 -22.16
N THR A 160 -5.72 -12.26 -21.83
CA THR A 160 -6.27 -10.91 -22.02
C THR A 160 -6.07 -10.04 -20.79
N ARG A 161 -5.95 -10.67 -19.63
CA ARG A 161 -5.70 -10.02 -18.32
C ARG A 161 -4.85 -10.90 -17.42
N LEU A 162 -4.07 -10.25 -16.59
CA LEU A 162 -3.43 -10.88 -15.45
C LEU A 162 -4.08 -10.33 -14.17
N HIS A 163 -4.53 -11.22 -13.33
CA HIS A 163 -5.13 -10.91 -12.03
C HIS A 163 -4.14 -11.21 -10.93
N PHE A 164 -3.71 -10.16 -10.24
CA PHE A 164 -2.79 -10.27 -9.10
C PHE A 164 -3.58 -10.34 -7.80
N LEU A 165 -3.20 -11.24 -6.93
CA LEU A 165 -3.57 -11.24 -5.52
C LEU A 165 -2.33 -10.85 -4.73
N GLY A 166 -2.37 -9.72 -4.03
CA GLY A 166 -1.20 -9.22 -3.34
C GLY A 166 -1.48 -7.98 -2.51
N ALA A 167 -0.41 -7.35 -2.08
CA ALA A 167 -0.41 -6.12 -1.34
C ALA A 167 0.99 -5.48 -1.44
N VAL A 168 1.22 -4.42 -0.71
CA VAL A 168 2.55 -3.90 -0.44
C VAL A 168 2.76 -3.85 1.07
N GLY A 169 4.00 -3.84 1.49
CA GLY A 169 4.37 -3.68 2.89
C GLY A 169 5.63 -2.87 3.03
N GLY A 170 6.24 -2.92 4.21
CA GLY A 170 7.49 -2.22 4.46
C GLY A 170 7.34 -0.74 4.75
N TRP A 171 6.19 -0.34 5.30
CA TRP A 171 5.81 1.06 5.55
C TRP A 171 5.52 1.81 4.24
N ALA A 172 4.81 1.13 3.35
CA ALA A 172 4.37 1.64 2.07
C ALA A 172 3.25 2.71 2.17
N GLY A 173 2.94 3.20 3.35
CA GLY A 173 1.96 4.25 3.61
C GLY A 173 2.22 5.58 2.88
N ILE A 174 3.31 5.65 2.11
CA ILE A 174 3.63 6.80 1.26
C ILE A 174 3.03 6.52 -0.12
N GLY A 175 1.78 6.94 -0.33
CA GLY A 175 1.13 6.90 -1.63
C GLY A 175 1.94 7.66 -2.69
N GLY A 176 1.84 7.20 -3.95
CA GLY A 176 2.52 7.81 -5.08
C GLY A 176 3.94 7.32 -5.35
N LEU A 177 4.47 6.38 -4.55
CA LEU A 177 5.73 5.71 -4.88
C LEU A 177 5.50 4.55 -5.85
N PRO A 178 6.44 4.28 -6.78
CA PRO A 178 6.46 3.03 -7.51
C PRO A 178 6.48 1.85 -6.52
N ALA A 179 5.52 0.93 -6.67
CA ALA A 179 5.46 -0.27 -5.84
C ALA A 179 6.20 -1.41 -6.51
N MET A 180 5.90 -1.67 -7.77
CA MET A 180 6.45 -2.78 -8.52
C MET A 180 6.41 -2.48 -10.02
N THR A 181 7.43 -2.90 -10.76
CA THR A 181 7.37 -2.99 -12.21
C THR A 181 7.04 -4.42 -12.61
N VAL A 182 6.02 -4.57 -13.45
CA VAL A 182 5.61 -5.82 -14.08
C VAL A 182 6.04 -5.75 -15.55
N GLU A 183 7.03 -6.54 -15.95
CA GLU A 183 7.40 -6.73 -17.35
C GLU A 183 6.83 -8.06 -17.84
N ILE A 184 5.95 -8.01 -18.84
CA ILE A 184 5.41 -9.16 -19.53
C ILE A 184 6.25 -9.39 -20.76
N ARG A 185 6.92 -10.53 -20.86
CA ARG A 185 7.66 -10.94 -22.06
C ARG A 185 6.84 -11.93 -22.86
N PHE A 186 6.71 -11.64 -24.13
CA PHE A 186 5.98 -12.51 -25.06
C PHE A 186 6.96 -13.36 -25.85
N VAL A 187 6.50 -14.53 -26.23
CA VAL A 187 7.22 -15.35 -27.22
C VAL A 187 7.37 -14.53 -28.50
N GLY A 188 8.61 -14.44 -29.01
CA GLY A 188 8.92 -13.55 -30.15
C GLY A 188 9.58 -12.24 -29.74
N GLY A 189 9.74 -11.99 -28.46
CA GLY A 189 10.60 -10.91 -27.92
C GLY A 189 9.91 -9.57 -27.68
N ARG A 190 8.61 -9.43 -28.02
CA ARG A 190 7.83 -8.26 -27.61
C ARG A 190 7.71 -8.21 -26.09
N LYS A 191 7.63 -7.02 -25.53
CA LYS A 191 7.41 -6.80 -24.10
C LYS A 191 6.38 -5.70 -23.84
N GLN A 192 5.66 -5.86 -22.74
CA GLN A 192 4.80 -4.85 -22.15
C GLN A 192 5.30 -4.57 -20.73
N VAL A 193 5.44 -3.30 -20.37
CA VAL A 193 5.95 -2.91 -19.04
C VAL A 193 4.93 -2.00 -18.37
N VAL A 194 4.55 -2.34 -17.15
CA VAL A 194 3.59 -1.58 -16.34
C VAL A 194 4.18 -1.34 -14.95
N THR A 195 4.20 -0.07 -14.52
CA THR A 195 4.58 0.28 -13.15
C THR A 195 3.33 0.41 -12.29
N GLN A 196 3.26 -0.40 -11.26
CA GLN A 196 2.23 -0.34 -10.23
C GLN A 196 2.67 0.65 -9.15
N MET A 197 1.73 1.43 -8.63
CA MET A 197 1.97 2.49 -7.67
C MET A 197 1.32 2.15 -6.33
N ALA A 198 2.05 2.35 -5.24
CA ALA A 198 1.48 2.28 -3.90
C ALA A 198 0.47 3.43 -3.70
N GLY A 199 -0.64 3.14 -3.02
CA GLY A 199 -1.72 4.10 -2.80
C GLY A 199 -2.64 4.35 -4.00
N ARG A 200 -2.31 3.81 -5.19
CA ARG A 200 -3.18 3.82 -6.38
C ARG A 200 -3.59 2.41 -6.78
N ASP A 201 -2.62 1.53 -6.96
CA ASP A 201 -2.84 0.17 -7.45
C ASP A 201 -2.87 -0.84 -6.31
N PHE A 202 -1.96 -0.71 -5.36
CA PHE A 202 -1.96 -1.50 -4.12
C PHE A 202 -1.85 -0.60 -2.89
N ALA A 203 -2.41 -1.08 -1.75
CA ALA A 203 -2.20 -0.52 -0.43
C ALA A 203 -1.33 -1.45 0.43
N ASP A 204 -0.86 -0.94 1.56
CA ASP A 204 -0.23 -1.75 2.60
C ASP A 204 -1.21 -2.85 3.05
N TYR A 205 -0.68 -4.04 3.37
CA TYR A 205 -1.50 -5.17 3.83
C TYR A 205 -2.04 -4.99 5.25
N TYR A 206 -1.52 -4.03 6.00
CA TYR A 206 -2.09 -3.62 7.28
C TYR A 206 -3.51 -3.08 7.07
N PRO A 207 -4.45 -3.32 8.01
CA PRO A 207 -5.81 -2.84 7.87
C PRO A 207 -5.77 -1.32 7.89
N ASP A 208 -5.80 -0.77 6.72
CA ASP A 208 -5.91 0.65 6.46
C ASP A 208 -7.11 0.83 5.55
N ASP A 209 -7.99 1.75 5.87
CA ASP A 209 -9.17 2.10 5.08
C ASP A 209 -8.79 2.87 3.81
N ALA A 210 -7.54 2.72 3.36
CA ALA A 210 -7.04 3.37 2.16
C ALA A 210 -7.92 3.01 0.96
N ASP A 211 -8.65 3.98 0.48
CA ASP A 211 -9.41 3.87 -0.75
C ASP A 211 -8.43 3.86 -1.93
N VAL A 212 -8.13 2.65 -2.42
CA VAL A 212 -7.21 2.39 -3.52
C VAL A 212 -8.03 2.05 -4.75
N SER A 213 -8.10 3.00 -5.69
CA SER A 213 -8.95 2.90 -6.89
C SER A 213 -8.56 1.77 -7.85
N GLY A 214 -7.28 1.39 -7.88
CA GLY A 214 -6.75 0.39 -8.83
C GLY A 214 -6.97 -1.06 -8.42
N SER A 215 -7.29 -1.34 -7.14
CA SER A 215 -7.48 -2.71 -6.64
C SER A 215 -8.62 -2.82 -5.64
N LYS A 216 -9.10 -4.05 -5.41
CA LYS A 216 -10.20 -4.35 -4.48
C LYS A 216 -9.72 -5.26 -3.37
N VAL A 217 -10.17 -5.02 -2.14
CA VAL A 217 -9.89 -5.92 -1.01
C VAL A 217 -10.47 -7.31 -1.32
N ALA A 218 -9.67 -8.34 -1.11
CA ALA A 218 -10.06 -9.75 -1.18
C ALA A 218 -10.58 -10.18 0.19
N GLN A 219 -11.86 -9.97 0.44
CA GLN A 219 -12.50 -10.17 1.74
C GLN A 219 -12.38 -11.62 2.23
N GLY A 220 -12.11 -11.80 3.52
CA GLY A 220 -12.13 -13.10 4.20
C GLY A 220 -10.97 -14.04 3.89
N LEU A 221 -9.94 -13.62 3.17
CA LEU A 221 -8.78 -14.46 2.89
C LEU A 221 -7.74 -14.47 4.01
N VAL A 222 -7.59 -13.38 4.73
CA VAL A 222 -6.67 -13.23 5.88
C VAL A 222 -7.42 -12.79 7.14
N LYS A 223 -6.88 -13.13 8.32
CA LYS A 223 -7.58 -12.90 9.61
C LYS A 223 -7.50 -11.47 10.11
N SER A 224 -6.35 -10.83 10.02
CA SER A 224 -6.04 -9.56 10.69
C SER A 224 -5.54 -8.46 9.76
N HIS A 225 -5.25 -8.79 8.53
CA HIS A 225 -4.74 -7.91 7.49
C HIS A 225 -5.58 -8.07 6.23
N HIS A 226 -5.21 -7.43 5.14
CA HIS A 226 -5.90 -7.65 3.88
C HIS A 226 -4.91 -7.84 2.73
N VAL A 227 -5.34 -8.59 1.74
CA VAL A 227 -4.75 -8.65 0.41
C VAL A 227 -5.76 -8.15 -0.60
N ARG A 228 -5.29 -7.69 -1.73
CA ARG A 228 -6.11 -7.02 -2.75
C ARG A 228 -5.98 -7.72 -4.09
N THR A 229 -7.03 -7.65 -4.88
CA THR A 229 -7.01 -8.11 -6.27
C THR A 229 -6.80 -6.93 -7.19
N LEU A 230 -5.80 -7.00 -8.06
CA LEU A 230 -5.49 -6.03 -9.10
C LEU A 230 -5.61 -6.68 -10.46
N VAL A 231 -6.17 -5.98 -11.43
CA VAL A 231 -6.32 -6.45 -12.82
C VAL A 231 -5.36 -5.67 -13.71
N LEU A 232 -4.49 -6.38 -14.41
CA LEU A 232 -3.58 -5.83 -15.40
C LEU A 232 -4.00 -6.27 -16.80
N PRO A 233 -4.45 -5.37 -17.69
CA PRO A 233 -4.72 -5.70 -19.08
C PRO A 233 -3.46 -6.15 -19.79
N VAL A 234 -3.56 -7.18 -20.61
CA VAL A 234 -2.50 -7.66 -21.48
C VAL A 234 -2.79 -7.21 -22.91
N GLU A 235 -1.83 -6.56 -23.53
CA GLU A 235 -1.93 -6.10 -24.91
C GLU A 235 -1.51 -7.23 -25.86
N GLY A 236 -2.31 -7.44 -26.92
CA GLY A 236 -2.03 -8.46 -27.93
C GLY A 236 -2.57 -9.85 -27.57
N THR A 237 -2.26 -10.82 -28.42
CA THR A 237 -2.76 -12.20 -28.34
C THR A 237 -1.64 -13.23 -28.27
N GLU A 238 -0.39 -12.77 -28.24
CA GLU A 238 0.78 -13.63 -28.19
C GLU A 238 0.85 -14.40 -26.88
N ILE A 239 1.51 -15.55 -26.92
CA ILE A 239 1.80 -16.32 -25.72
C ILE A 239 2.79 -15.54 -24.85
N ILE A 240 2.44 -15.40 -23.59
CA ILE A 240 3.35 -14.83 -22.58
C ILE A 240 4.40 -15.89 -22.25
N GLU A 241 5.66 -15.58 -22.51
CA GLU A 241 6.78 -16.44 -22.11
C GLU A 241 6.96 -16.43 -20.59
N LYS A 242 7.06 -15.23 -20.03
CA LYS A 242 7.25 -15.02 -18.60
C LYS A 242 6.80 -13.63 -18.15
N ILE A 243 6.57 -13.52 -16.86
CA ILE A 243 6.37 -12.24 -16.15
C ILE A 243 7.62 -12.00 -15.30
N ILE A 244 8.14 -10.78 -15.33
CA ILE A 244 9.24 -10.35 -14.48
C ILE A 244 8.71 -9.30 -13.51
N LEU A 245 8.79 -9.58 -12.21
CA LEU A 245 8.42 -8.66 -11.16
C LEU A 245 9.69 -8.02 -10.60
N THR A 246 9.75 -6.70 -10.63
CA THR A 246 10.92 -5.96 -10.15
C THR A 246 10.51 -4.91 -9.12
N SER A 247 11.13 -4.95 -7.95
CA SER A 247 11.02 -3.89 -6.96
C SER A 247 11.83 -2.66 -7.38
N PRO A 248 11.33 -1.45 -7.18
CA PRO A 248 12.12 -0.22 -7.38
C PRO A 248 13.24 -0.05 -6.35
N GLY A 249 13.29 -0.87 -5.29
CA GLY A 249 14.31 -0.81 -4.24
C GLY A 249 14.13 0.37 -3.27
N ASN A 250 12.93 0.95 -3.21
CA ASN A 250 12.57 2.04 -2.29
C ASN A 250 12.02 1.49 -0.95
N THR A 251 11.24 2.30 -0.24
CA THR A 251 10.63 1.92 1.06
C THR A 251 9.48 0.92 0.92
N VAL A 252 8.96 0.71 -0.28
CA VAL A 252 7.85 -0.22 -0.55
C VAL A 252 8.39 -1.62 -0.78
N ALA A 253 7.86 -2.62 -0.08
CA ALA A 253 8.14 -4.04 -0.30
C ALA A 253 6.96 -4.68 -1.05
N PRO A 254 7.06 -4.93 -2.36
CA PRO A 254 6.00 -5.58 -3.13
C PRO A 254 5.78 -7.00 -2.65
N THR A 255 4.50 -7.40 -2.52
CA THR A 255 4.08 -8.70 -2.02
C THR A 255 3.04 -9.30 -2.95
N THR A 256 3.39 -10.40 -3.63
CA THR A 256 2.50 -11.11 -4.54
C THR A 256 2.23 -12.52 -4.02
N VAL A 257 0.97 -12.82 -3.76
CA VAL A 257 0.51 -14.11 -3.21
C VAL A 257 0.19 -15.10 -4.33
N ALA A 258 -0.53 -14.64 -5.36
CA ALA A 258 -0.91 -15.44 -6.50
C ALA A 258 -1.12 -14.56 -7.74
N ILE A 259 -0.97 -15.16 -8.92
CA ILE A 259 -1.31 -14.55 -10.21
C ILE A 259 -2.17 -15.54 -10.99
N THR A 260 -3.24 -15.03 -11.59
CA THR A 260 -4.13 -15.80 -12.46
C THR A 260 -4.20 -15.13 -13.83
N ALA A 261 -3.98 -15.91 -14.89
CA ALA A 261 -4.12 -15.47 -16.26
C ALA A 261 -5.55 -15.74 -16.75
N GLU A 262 -6.24 -14.73 -17.27
CA GLU A 262 -7.56 -14.87 -17.91
C GLU A 262 -7.36 -15.16 -19.39
N ILE A 263 -7.74 -16.37 -19.81
CA ILE A 263 -7.66 -16.86 -21.18
C ILE A 263 -9.03 -16.76 -21.85
N GLY A 264 -9.06 -16.20 -23.08
CA GLY A 264 -10.27 -16.15 -23.88
C GLY A 264 -11.21 -14.98 -23.58
N GLY A 265 -11.36 -14.14 -24.57
CA GLY A 265 -12.20 -12.95 -24.68
C GLY A 265 -11.59 -12.04 -25.73
N ALA A 266 -12.41 -11.35 -26.52
CA ALA A 266 -11.89 -10.35 -27.46
C ALA A 266 -11.07 -9.30 -26.68
N PRO A 267 -9.95 -8.80 -27.22
CA PRO A 267 -9.16 -7.77 -26.56
C PRO A 267 -10.02 -6.52 -26.36
N ASN A 268 -10.44 -6.29 -25.12
CA ASN A 268 -11.11 -5.04 -24.75
C ASN A 268 -10.03 -3.99 -24.52
N LEU A 269 -9.90 -3.09 -25.47
CA LEU A 269 -9.23 -1.81 -25.27
C LEU A 269 -9.94 -1.08 -24.11
N PRO A 270 -9.21 -0.46 -23.19
CA PRO A 270 -9.82 0.20 -22.03
C PRO A 270 -10.64 1.41 -22.49
N LYS A 271 -11.95 1.28 -22.49
CA LYS A 271 -12.81 2.44 -22.32
C LYS A 271 -12.79 2.75 -20.83
N SER A 272 -12.22 3.89 -20.50
CA SER A 272 -12.37 4.54 -19.19
C SER A 272 -13.86 4.62 -18.86
N ALA A 273 -14.32 3.80 -17.94
CA ALA A 273 -15.63 3.91 -17.35
C ALA A 273 -15.56 3.43 -15.91
N VAL A 274 -15.64 4.36 -15.00
CA VAL A 274 -15.90 4.11 -13.59
C VAL A 274 -17.35 3.62 -13.47
N PRO A 275 -17.62 2.40 -12.97
CA PRO A 275 -18.99 2.02 -12.61
C PRO A 275 -19.29 2.48 -11.19
N ALA A 276 -20.37 3.21 -11.04
CA ALA A 276 -20.99 3.48 -9.74
C ALA A 276 -21.43 2.15 -9.10
N VAL A 277 -21.02 1.88 -7.88
CA VAL A 277 -21.42 0.72 -7.09
C VAL A 277 -22.45 1.14 -6.06
N ALA A 278 -23.62 0.49 -6.10
CA ALA A 278 -24.63 0.59 -5.06
C ALA A 278 -24.22 -0.22 -3.80
N PRO A 279 -24.53 0.25 -2.58
CA PRO A 279 -24.03 -0.37 -1.36
C PRO A 279 -24.83 -1.59 -0.92
N ALA A 280 -24.12 -2.61 -0.45
CA ALA A 280 -24.71 -3.78 0.20
C ALA A 280 -24.92 -3.54 1.70
N LYS A 281 -26.13 -3.85 2.19
CA LYS A 281 -26.54 -3.63 3.58
C LYS A 281 -25.96 -4.69 4.53
N GLY A 282 -25.15 -4.27 5.49
CA GLY A 282 -24.73 -5.09 6.64
C GLY A 282 -25.09 -4.37 7.95
N LYS A 283 -25.73 -5.12 8.88
CA LYS A 283 -26.21 -4.58 10.17
C LYS A 283 -25.04 -4.31 11.13
N ALA A 284 -24.89 -3.06 11.57
CA ALA A 284 -23.91 -2.64 12.58
C ALA A 284 -24.56 -2.48 13.96
N LYS A 285 -23.79 -2.81 15.01
CA LYS A 285 -24.16 -2.59 16.43
C LYS A 285 -23.98 -1.11 16.79
N ALA A 286 -24.92 -0.57 17.56
CA ALA A 286 -25.00 0.83 17.95
C ALA A 286 -23.75 1.33 18.71
N LYS A 287 -23.15 2.40 18.20
CA LYS A 287 -22.20 3.29 18.89
C LYS A 287 -22.80 4.69 18.91
N GLY A 288 -22.36 5.52 19.85
CA GLY A 288 -22.89 6.88 20.07
C GLY A 288 -22.91 7.77 18.81
N PRO A 289 -23.50 8.98 18.85
CA PRO A 289 -23.87 9.73 17.68
C PRO A 289 -22.64 10.29 16.94
N THR A 290 -22.05 9.46 16.10
CA THR A 290 -21.17 9.88 15.03
C THR A 290 -22.04 10.08 13.79
N VAL A 291 -21.93 11.24 13.16
CA VAL A 291 -22.57 11.49 11.85
C VAL A 291 -21.95 10.49 10.87
N LYS A 292 -22.77 9.63 10.29
CA LYS A 292 -22.30 8.66 9.31
C LYS A 292 -22.05 9.33 7.97
N ASP A 293 -21.04 8.90 7.23
CA ASP A 293 -20.71 9.47 5.91
C ASP A 293 -21.86 9.31 4.90
N GLU A 294 -22.66 8.26 5.04
CA GLU A 294 -23.87 8.02 4.23
C GLU A 294 -24.99 9.05 4.45
N ASP A 295 -24.95 9.76 5.59
CA ASP A 295 -25.90 10.84 5.92
C ASP A 295 -25.41 12.22 5.44
N LEU A 296 -24.22 12.30 4.82
CA LEU A 296 -23.62 13.53 4.32
C LEU A 296 -23.97 13.76 2.85
N PRO A 297 -24.16 15.02 2.40
CA PRO A 297 -24.31 15.33 0.99
C PRO A 297 -23.13 14.83 0.14
N ALA A 298 -23.37 14.50 -1.12
CA ALA A 298 -22.34 13.98 -2.03
C ALA A 298 -21.16 14.95 -2.27
N ASP A 299 -21.38 16.24 -2.06
CA ASP A 299 -20.38 17.32 -2.14
C ASP A 299 -19.75 17.68 -0.79
N ASN A 300 -19.97 16.86 0.25
CA ASN A 300 -19.45 17.13 1.58
C ASN A 300 -17.91 17.05 1.58
N PRO A 301 -17.21 18.10 2.08
CA PRO A 301 -15.74 18.11 2.10
C PRO A 301 -15.11 17.04 2.98
N ARG A 302 -15.87 16.36 3.87
CA ARG A 302 -15.38 15.21 4.66
C ARG A 302 -15.14 13.95 3.83
N THR A 303 -15.79 13.83 2.66
CA THR A 303 -15.74 12.61 1.84
C THR A 303 -15.01 12.81 0.52
N THR A 304 -14.78 14.05 0.11
CA THR A 304 -14.15 14.40 -1.17
C THR A 304 -12.89 15.23 -0.94
N ALA A 305 -11.77 14.84 -1.55
CA ALA A 305 -10.54 15.63 -1.51
C ALA A 305 -10.75 16.99 -2.21
N PRO A 306 -10.56 18.11 -1.51
CA PRO A 306 -10.70 19.42 -2.13
C PRO A 306 -9.59 19.69 -3.12
N THR A 307 -9.93 20.23 -4.29
CA THR A 307 -8.99 20.63 -5.33
C THR A 307 -9.33 22.00 -5.86
N GLY A 308 -8.32 22.74 -6.35
CA GLY A 308 -8.52 24.07 -6.93
C GLY A 308 -9.00 25.13 -5.93
N GLN A 309 -8.78 24.91 -4.64
CA GLN A 309 -9.19 25.83 -3.59
C GLN A 309 -8.43 27.15 -3.68
N LYS A 310 -9.14 28.24 -3.36
CA LYS A 310 -8.57 29.58 -3.26
C LYS A 310 -9.11 30.26 -2.01
N PHE A 311 -8.31 31.11 -1.41
CA PHE A 311 -8.82 32.00 -0.36
C PHE A 311 -9.83 32.99 -0.94
N ALA A 312 -10.85 33.34 -0.17
CA ALA A 312 -11.78 34.41 -0.51
C ALA A 312 -11.07 35.78 -0.57
N ALA A 313 -11.75 36.79 -1.03
CA ALA A 313 -11.25 38.16 -0.93
C ALA A 313 -10.97 38.48 0.55
N ARG A 314 -9.76 39.02 0.86
CA ARG A 314 -9.32 39.26 2.25
C ARG A 314 -10.27 40.27 2.93
N LYS A 315 -10.83 39.85 4.04
CA LYS A 315 -11.62 40.71 4.94
C LYS A 315 -10.76 41.19 6.09
N ALA A 316 -10.99 42.45 6.51
CA ALA A 316 -10.25 42.99 7.65
C ALA A 316 -10.50 42.17 8.92
N GLY A 317 -9.44 41.81 9.63
CA GLY A 317 -9.50 41.01 10.86
C GLY A 317 -9.74 39.52 10.68
N GLN A 318 -10.03 39.02 9.48
CA GLN A 318 -10.20 37.60 9.21
C GLN A 318 -8.86 36.95 8.86
N LEU A 319 -8.45 35.94 9.63
CA LEU A 319 -7.24 35.20 9.38
C LEU A 319 -7.50 34.06 8.38
N ARG A 320 -6.50 33.78 7.56
CA ARG A 320 -6.48 32.70 6.58
C ARG A 320 -5.74 31.48 7.10
N VAL A 321 -6.40 30.35 7.08
CA VAL A 321 -5.82 29.05 7.42
C VAL A 321 -5.68 28.22 6.16
N LEU A 322 -4.45 27.85 5.79
CA LEU A 322 -4.22 26.78 4.82
C LEU A 322 -4.21 25.46 5.55
N VAL A 323 -5.06 24.52 5.14
CA VAL A 323 -5.05 23.13 5.60
C VAL A 323 -4.46 22.28 4.48
N ALA A 324 -3.35 21.61 4.73
CA ALA A 324 -2.75 20.73 3.73
C ALA A 324 -2.42 19.37 4.33
N GLY A 325 -2.47 18.34 3.47
CA GLY A 325 -2.09 17.01 3.88
C GLY A 325 -2.54 15.94 2.91
N ALA A 326 -1.73 14.90 2.80
CA ALA A 326 -2.05 13.70 2.03
C ALA A 326 -1.20 12.53 2.53
N GLY A 327 -1.66 11.35 2.21
CA GLY A 327 -0.97 10.10 2.51
C GLY A 327 -1.87 8.92 2.25
N SER A 328 -1.42 7.75 2.66
CA SER A 328 -2.17 6.49 2.53
C SER A 328 -2.50 5.86 3.88
N SER A 329 -2.03 6.44 4.98
CA SER A 329 -2.23 5.89 6.33
C SER A 329 -3.50 6.35 7.02
N HIS A 330 -4.16 7.41 6.50
CA HIS A 330 -5.36 8.01 7.10
C HIS A 330 -6.29 8.50 6.02
N HIS A 331 -7.57 8.67 6.35
CA HIS A 331 -8.54 9.27 5.44
C HIS A 331 -8.41 10.80 5.45
N PHE A 332 -7.34 11.33 4.85
CA PHE A 332 -7.02 12.76 4.84
C PHE A 332 -8.16 13.66 4.32
N PRO A 333 -8.88 13.31 3.22
CA PRO A 333 -10.03 14.11 2.75
C PRO A 333 -11.13 14.25 3.80
N LYS A 334 -11.46 13.15 4.50
CA LYS A 334 -12.53 13.10 5.49
C LYS A 334 -12.18 13.91 6.75
N PHE A 335 -11.01 13.67 7.30
CA PHE A 335 -10.67 14.16 8.64
C PHE A 335 -9.97 15.51 8.59
N PHE A 336 -8.77 15.58 8.09
CA PHE A 336 -7.95 16.80 8.15
C PHE A 336 -8.44 17.88 7.18
N LEU A 337 -8.62 17.50 5.90
CA LEU A 337 -9.08 18.43 4.86
C LEU A 337 -10.59 18.65 4.89
N GLY A 338 -11.34 17.78 5.54
CA GLY A 338 -12.78 17.85 5.72
C GLY A 338 -13.18 18.37 7.10
N THR A 339 -13.16 17.49 8.12
CA THR A 339 -13.66 17.80 9.47
C THR A 339 -12.91 18.96 10.13
N ASP A 340 -11.57 18.90 10.15
CA ASP A 340 -10.76 19.93 10.81
C ASP A 340 -10.81 21.26 10.04
N ALA A 341 -10.78 21.21 8.70
CA ALA A 341 -10.94 22.39 7.86
C ALA A 341 -12.33 23.04 8.06
N GLN A 342 -13.40 22.25 8.14
CA GLN A 342 -14.74 22.74 8.40
C GLN A 342 -14.87 23.32 9.82
N LEU A 343 -14.23 22.69 10.82
CA LEU A 343 -14.20 23.20 12.18
C LEU A 343 -13.54 24.60 12.24
N ALA A 344 -12.39 24.77 11.58
CA ALA A 344 -11.72 26.05 11.47
C ALA A 344 -12.59 27.10 10.74
N LYS A 345 -13.28 26.71 9.66
CA LYS A 345 -14.19 27.59 8.92
C LYS A 345 -15.37 28.04 9.79
N THR A 346 -15.96 27.13 10.56
CA THR A 346 -17.06 27.42 11.50
C THR A 346 -16.61 28.39 12.62
N ALA A 347 -15.32 28.30 13.01
CA ALA A 347 -14.71 29.23 13.98
C ALA A 347 -14.37 30.61 13.38
N GLY A 348 -14.71 30.89 12.10
CA GLY A 348 -14.61 32.20 11.47
C GLY A 348 -13.34 32.42 10.63
N TYR A 349 -12.47 31.43 10.48
CA TYR A 349 -11.31 31.53 9.59
C TYR A 349 -11.70 31.48 8.10
N ASP A 350 -10.93 32.16 7.24
CA ASP A 350 -10.97 31.93 5.79
C ASP A 350 -10.07 30.71 5.51
N VAL A 351 -10.66 29.61 5.05
CA VAL A 351 -9.99 28.31 4.96
C VAL A 351 -9.86 27.86 3.51
N ALA A 352 -8.65 27.54 3.10
CA ALA A 352 -8.37 26.76 1.90
C ALA A 352 -7.77 25.39 2.32
N ALA A 353 -8.20 24.31 1.66
CA ALA A 353 -7.74 22.96 1.97
C ALA A 353 -7.27 22.24 0.69
N THR A 354 -6.14 21.51 0.75
CA THR A 354 -5.61 20.80 -0.42
C THR A 354 -4.74 19.61 -0.04
N PRO A 355 -4.84 18.48 -0.78
CA PRO A 355 -3.92 17.36 -0.66
C PRO A 355 -2.66 17.52 -1.52
N ASN A 356 -2.54 18.60 -2.31
CA ASN A 356 -1.55 18.72 -3.38
C ASN A 356 -0.41 19.66 -2.98
N LEU A 357 0.85 19.23 -3.14
CA LEU A 357 2.02 20.04 -2.83
C LEU A 357 2.07 21.33 -3.65
N LYS A 358 1.80 21.27 -4.95
CA LYS A 358 1.85 22.46 -5.81
C LYS A 358 0.87 23.52 -5.34
N GLU A 359 -0.39 23.15 -5.07
CA GLU A 359 -1.40 24.07 -4.53
C GLU A 359 -1.00 24.56 -3.13
N THR A 360 -0.39 23.69 -2.28
CA THR A 360 0.13 24.10 -0.97
C THR A 360 1.16 25.21 -1.12
N LEU A 361 2.12 25.07 -2.02
CA LEU A 361 3.16 26.08 -2.25
C LEU A 361 2.62 27.39 -2.83
N GLU A 362 1.57 27.32 -3.65
CA GLU A 362 0.90 28.50 -4.20
C GLU A 362 0.08 29.26 -3.14
N LEU A 363 -0.56 28.55 -2.20
CA LEU A 363 -1.45 29.11 -1.20
C LEU A 363 -0.74 29.52 0.10
N LEU A 364 0.33 28.82 0.48
CA LEU A 364 1.02 29.04 1.75
C LEU A 364 1.50 30.49 1.95
N PRO A 365 2.06 31.19 0.95
CA PRO A 365 2.42 32.60 1.11
C PRO A 365 1.23 33.53 1.43
N GLN A 366 0.02 33.15 1.01
CA GLN A 366 -1.22 33.92 1.17
C GLN A 366 -1.89 33.64 2.53
N ALA A 367 -1.53 32.55 3.20
CA ALA A 367 -2.07 32.15 4.50
C ALA A 367 -1.42 32.93 5.64
N ASP A 368 -2.14 33.07 6.75
CA ASP A 368 -1.65 33.58 8.03
C ASP A 368 -1.25 32.43 8.96
N LEU A 369 -1.94 31.28 8.85
CA LEU A 369 -1.71 30.06 9.62
C LEU A 369 -1.63 28.85 8.71
N PHE A 370 -0.87 27.86 9.13
CA PHE A 370 -0.72 26.58 8.42
C PHE A 370 -1.10 25.42 9.33
N LEU A 371 -2.09 24.64 8.91
CA LEU A 371 -2.51 23.39 9.54
C LEU A 371 -2.09 22.24 8.64
N PHE A 372 -1.24 21.37 9.12
CA PHE A 372 -0.66 20.32 8.30
C PHE A 372 -0.75 18.95 8.95
N SER A 373 -1.27 17.97 8.19
CA SER A 373 -1.14 16.55 8.49
C SER A 373 -0.84 15.78 7.21
N GLY A 374 0.28 15.06 7.16
CA GLY A 374 0.61 14.30 5.95
C GLY A 374 1.84 13.44 6.12
N ASN A 375 1.84 12.33 5.38
CA ASN A 375 2.95 11.40 5.25
C ASN A 375 3.25 11.05 3.77
N HIS A 376 2.64 11.75 2.82
CA HIS A 376 2.91 11.56 1.39
C HIS A 376 4.32 12.05 1.03
N ALA A 377 4.99 11.32 0.13
CA ALA A 377 6.36 11.62 -0.30
C ALA A 377 6.54 13.03 -0.89
N GLN A 378 5.49 13.59 -1.52
CA GLN A 378 5.55 14.94 -2.08
C GLN A 378 5.90 16.00 -1.03
N PHE A 379 5.51 15.81 0.23
CA PHE A 379 5.83 16.71 1.33
C PHE A 379 7.20 16.45 1.97
N GLY A 380 7.89 15.36 1.58
CA GLY A 380 9.27 15.07 2.00
C GLY A 380 10.34 15.80 1.20
N THR A 381 9.98 16.79 0.40
CA THR A 381 10.91 17.49 -0.49
C THR A 381 11.58 18.69 0.16
N ALA A 382 12.81 19.03 -0.29
CA ALA A 382 13.52 20.22 0.17
C ALA A 382 12.73 21.51 -0.09
N GLU A 383 11.92 21.53 -1.16
CA GLU A 383 11.06 22.65 -1.52
C GLU A 383 9.97 22.88 -0.47
N PHE A 384 9.26 21.84 -0.05
CA PHE A 384 8.25 21.92 1.01
C PHE A 384 8.86 22.35 2.35
N GLN A 385 10.00 21.77 2.72
CA GLN A 385 10.69 22.13 3.96
C GLN A 385 11.18 23.58 3.94
N LYS A 386 11.68 24.05 2.80
CA LYS A 386 12.01 25.47 2.62
C LYS A 386 10.77 26.35 2.80
N ALA A 387 9.64 25.98 2.21
CA ALA A 387 8.42 26.75 2.30
C ALA A 387 7.93 26.88 3.76
N ILE A 388 7.98 25.82 4.57
CA ILE A 388 7.65 25.90 6.01
C ILE A 388 8.65 26.79 6.76
N ARG A 389 9.97 26.70 6.47
CA ARG A 389 10.97 27.57 7.09
C ARG A 389 10.73 29.04 6.77
N ASP A 390 10.46 29.36 5.50
CA ASP A 390 10.16 30.73 5.10
C ASP A 390 8.89 31.24 5.78
N PHE A 391 7.87 30.39 5.90
CA PHE A 391 6.60 30.70 6.55
C PHE A 391 6.79 31.01 8.06
N THR A 392 7.52 30.18 8.77
CA THR A 392 7.83 30.37 10.19
C THR A 392 8.81 31.52 10.42
N ALA A 393 9.77 31.74 9.53
CA ALA A 393 10.69 32.89 9.57
C ALA A 393 9.95 34.23 9.38
N ALA A 394 8.82 34.21 8.68
CA ALA A 394 7.90 35.37 8.55
C ALA A 394 7.02 35.57 9.81
N GLY A 395 7.19 34.77 10.87
CA GLY A 395 6.42 34.87 12.11
C GLY A 395 5.01 34.27 12.03
N LYS A 396 4.73 33.44 11.01
CA LYS A 396 3.42 32.83 10.81
C LYS A 396 3.33 31.49 11.52
N GLY A 397 2.17 31.20 12.14
CA GLY A 397 1.96 30.05 13.01
C GLY A 397 1.65 28.74 12.30
N VAL A 398 2.10 27.64 12.90
CA VAL A 398 1.94 26.29 12.34
C VAL A 398 1.33 25.34 13.36
N VAL A 399 0.36 24.52 12.94
CA VAL A 399 -0.17 23.40 13.71
C VAL A 399 0.10 22.13 12.94
N LEU A 400 0.84 21.19 13.54
CA LEU A 400 1.18 19.88 12.98
C LEU A 400 0.31 18.81 13.64
N LEU A 401 -0.44 18.08 12.84
CA LEU A 401 -1.37 17.09 13.33
C LEU A 401 -0.92 15.68 13.00
N HIS A 402 -1.07 14.79 13.96
CA HIS A 402 -1.02 13.33 13.84
C HIS A 402 0.08 12.84 12.88
N ALA A 403 -0.25 12.49 11.63
CA ALA A 403 0.69 11.97 10.64
C ALA A 403 1.90 12.89 10.41
N ALA A 404 1.77 14.20 10.62
CA ALA A 404 2.88 15.15 10.49
C ALA A 404 3.91 15.03 11.62
N THR A 405 3.59 14.34 12.72
CA THR A 405 4.49 14.13 13.87
C THR A 405 5.25 12.79 13.81
N TRP A 406 5.07 12.03 12.73
CA TRP A 406 5.79 10.78 12.47
C TRP A 406 7.14 11.06 11.79
N TYR A 407 8.09 10.11 11.86
CA TYR A 407 9.31 10.14 11.04
C TYR A 407 9.03 9.67 9.60
N ASN A 408 8.31 10.49 8.83
CA ASN A 408 7.82 10.13 7.50
C ASN A 408 8.92 10.11 6.43
N TRP A 409 9.94 10.95 6.57
CA TRP A 409 10.96 11.17 5.53
C TRP A 409 12.35 10.91 6.09
N PRO A 410 12.79 9.63 6.17
CA PRO A 410 14.01 9.24 6.87
C PRO A 410 15.30 9.79 6.26
N LEU A 411 15.29 10.19 5.00
CA LEU A 411 16.42 10.83 4.32
C LEU A 411 16.46 12.35 4.56
N GLU A 412 15.41 12.92 5.16
CA GLU A 412 15.25 14.36 5.37
C GLU A 412 14.72 14.62 6.77
N THR A 413 15.52 14.25 7.77
CA THR A 413 15.15 14.33 9.20
C THR A 413 15.07 15.76 9.74
N LYS A 414 15.59 16.75 9.01
CA LYS A 414 15.59 18.16 9.45
C LYS A 414 14.19 18.69 9.77
N TYR A 415 13.14 18.21 9.04
CA TYR A 415 11.77 18.56 9.35
C TYR A 415 11.41 18.14 10.79
N ASN A 416 11.71 16.90 11.17
CA ASN A 416 11.43 16.40 12.50
C ASN A 416 12.23 17.13 13.58
N ASP A 417 13.49 17.42 13.33
CA ASP A 417 14.35 18.14 14.27
C ASP A 417 13.89 19.60 14.46
N GLU A 418 13.54 20.29 13.37
CA GLU A 418 13.21 21.71 13.38
C GLU A 418 11.78 21.99 13.87
N PHE A 419 10.79 21.20 13.44
CA PHE A 419 9.36 21.49 13.60
C PHE A 419 8.63 20.56 14.56
N VAL A 420 9.18 19.38 14.85
CA VAL A 420 8.56 18.38 15.75
C VAL A 420 9.39 18.20 17.03
N CYS A 421 10.70 18.48 16.99
CA CYS A 421 11.69 18.19 18.03
C CYS A 421 11.80 16.71 18.36
N GLY A 422 11.46 15.83 17.41
CA GLY A 422 11.41 14.38 17.59
C GLY A 422 10.45 13.73 16.62
N GLY A 423 9.68 12.76 17.10
CA GLY A 423 8.65 12.09 16.27
C GLY A 423 8.34 10.70 16.76
N SER A 424 7.44 10.01 16.06
CA SER A 424 7.10 8.62 16.31
C SER A 424 7.59 7.69 15.22
N ARG A 425 7.91 6.44 15.59
CA ARG A 425 8.16 5.31 14.69
C ARG A 425 7.37 4.07 15.09
N GLY A 426 6.40 4.25 15.98
CA GLY A 426 5.54 3.17 16.46
C GLY A 426 4.28 3.73 17.10
N HIS A 427 3.22 2.94 17.06
CA HIS A 427 1.93 3.29 17.64
C HIS A 427 1.24 2.06 18.22
N GLY A 428 0.23 2.29 19.05
CA GLY A 428 -0.83 1.36 19.37
C GLY A 428 -2.16 1.95 18.94
N HIS A 429 -3.24 1.16 18.96
CA HIS A 429 -4.59 1.66 18.71
C HIS A 429 -5.52 1.15 19.80
N SER A 430 -6.03 2.03 20.64
CA SER A 430 -6.92 1.68 21.75
C SER A 430 -7.62 2.92 22.30
N GLU A 431 -8.47 2.73 23.29
CA GLU A 431 -8.92 3.80 24.17
C GLU A 431 -7.88 4.01 25.28
N PHE A 432 -7.51 5.25 25.52
CA PHE A 432 -6.54 5.65 26.56
C PHE A 432 -6.88 7.01 27.16
N PRO A 433 -6.45 7.30 28.42
CA PRO A 433 -6.60 8.61 29.01
C PRO A 433 -5.56 9.58 28.43
N PHE A 434 -5.99 10.76 28.04
CA PHE A 434 -5.15 11.93 27.83
C PHE A 434 -5.11 12.76 29.11
N THR A 435 -3.94 13.25 29.49
CA THR A 435 -3.73 14.07 30.70
C THR A 435 -3.10 15.40 30.35
N VAL A 436 -3.73 16.50 30.74
CA VAL A 436 -3.18 17.86 30.62
C VAL A 436 -2.08 18.06 31.66
N THR A 437 -0.87 18.43 31.21
CA THR A 437 0.29 18.67 32.08
C THR A 437 0.55 20.16 32.35
N LYS A 438 0.01 21.04 31.50
CA LYS A 438 0.18 22.49 31.58
C LYS A 438 -1.19 23.21 31.47
N PRO A 439 -2.06 23.14 32.48
CA PRO A 439 -3.44 23.64 32.39
C PRO A 439 -3.53 25.16 32.17
N THR A 440 -2.51 25.93 32.53
CA THR A 440 -2.46 27.39 32.34
C THR A 440 -2.04 27.81 30.92
N HIS A 441 -1.54 26.89 30.11
CA HIS A 441 -1.16 27.20 28.74
C HIS A 441 -2.40 27.45 27.86
N PRO A 442 -2.46 28.53 27.04
CA PRO A 442 -3.65 28.87 26.24
C PRO A 442 -4.18 27.75 25.36
N VAL A 443 -3.31 26.87 24.81
CA VAL A 443 -3.71 25.68 24.02
C VAL A 443 -4.58 24.74 24.86
N MET A 444 -4.41 24.70 26.18
CA MET A 444 -5.19 23.84 27.08
C MET A 444 -6.40 24.51 27.71
N ALA A 445 -6.71 25.75 27.33
CA ALA A 445 -7.83 26.49 27.89
C ALA A 445 -9.17 25.79 27.66
N GLY A 446 -9.87 25.40 28.75
CA GLY A 446 -11.15 24.71 28.70
C GLY A 446 -11.09 23.27 28.17
N VAL A 447 -9.89 22.69 28.02
CA VAL A 447 -9.73 21.26 27.80
C VAL A 447 -9.84 20.57 29.17
N PRO A 448 -10.62 19.46 29.31
CA PRO A 448 -10.67 18.71 30.57
C PRO A 448 -9.28 18.27 31.03
N ALA A 449 -9.03 18.35 32.34
CA ALA A 449 -7.73 17.97 32.91
C ALA A 449 -7.32 16.53 32.52
N THR A 450 -8.32 15.66 32.37
CA THR A 450 -8.16 14.29 31.83
C THR A 450 -9.41 13.95 31.05
N PHE A 451 -9.26 13.24 29.92
CA PHE A 451 -10.37 12.66 29.16
C PHE A 451 -9.91 11.37 28.48
N ASN A 452 -10.84 10.44 28.27
CA ASN A 452 -10.58 9.22 27.50
C ASN A 452 -10.83 9.49 26.01
N ILE A 453 -9.96 8.98 25.17
CA ILE A 453 -10.08 9.06 23.71
C ILE A 453 -9.68 7.72 23.11
N ARG A 454 -10.42 7.25 22.12
CA ARG A 454 -10.01 6.15 21.26
C ARG A 454 -9.25 6.73 20.08
N ASP A 455 -7.99 6.32 19.95
CA ASP A 455 -7.10 6.88 18.93
C ASP A 455 -5.89 5.99 18.71
N GLU A 456 -5.03 6.34 17.75
CA GLU A 456 -3.66 5.84 17.71
C GLU A 456 -2.79 6.53 18.76
N SER A 457 -2.24 5.72 19.68
CA SER A 457 -1.27 6.20 20.65
C SER A 457 0.13 6.21 20.04
N TYR A 458 0.56 7.33 19.48
CA TYR A 458 1.91 7.49 18.93
C TYR A 458 2.98 7.42 20.02
N ASN A 459 4.01 6.60 19.79
CA ASN A 459 5.18 6.50 20.66
C ASN A 459 6.15 7.67 20.38
N ILE A 460 5.72 8.89 20.71
CA ILE A 460 6.54 10.09 20.50
C ILE A 460 7.79 10.05 21.37
N GLU A 461 8.93 10.25 20.73
CA GLU A 461 10.24 10.46 21.38
C GLU A 461 10.77 11.83 20.98
N LEU A 462 10.96 12.72 21.98
CA LEU A 462 11.55 14.02 21.76
C LEU A 462 13.08 13.87 21.76
N THR A 463 13.69 13.98 20.58
CA THR A 463 15.15 13.93 20.41
C THR A 463 15.82 15.26 20.76
N ARG A 464 15.03 16.35 20.81
CA ARG A 464 15.43 17.69 21.20
C ARG A 464 14.47 18.26 22.25
N PRO A 465 14.45 17.68 23.48
CA PRO A 465 13.46 18.04 24.50
C PRO A 465 13.58 19.49 24.96
N GLU A 466 14.77 20.11 24.87
CA GLU A 466 15.02 21.53 25.19
C GLU A 466 14.30 22.49 24.21
N GLY A 467 14.00 22.02 23.01
CA GLY A 467 13.26 22.74 21.98
C GLY A 467 11.74 22.60 22.09
N ALA A 468 11.24 21.76 22.98
CA ALA A 468 9.82 21.45 23.13
C ALA A 468 9.32 21.74 24.54
N GLU A 469 8.02 22.09 24.66
CA GLU A 469 7.31 22.13 25.94
C GLU A 469 6.08 21.24 25.83
N VAL A 470 6.03 20.16 26.64
CA VAL A 470 4.92 19.19 26.64
C VAL A 470 3.73 19.76 27.42
N LEU A 471 2.60 19.82 26.77
CA LEU A 471 1.34 20.34 27.32
C LEU A 471 0.35 19.25 27.72
N GLY A 472 0.44 18.08 27.10
CA GLY A 472 -0.40 16.94 27.39
C GLY A 472 0.25 15.62 27.03
N THR A 473 -0.10 14.57 27.77
CA THR A 473 0.52 13.26 27.71
C THR A 473 -0.50 12.13 27.66
N ILE A 474 -0.04 10.97 27.19
CA ILE A 474 -0.78 9.70 27.20
C ILE A 474 0.08 8.60 27.82
N PRO A 475 -0.49 7.51 28.35
CA PRO A 475 0.28 6.36 28.79
C PRO A 475 0.88 5.61 27.59
N ARG A 476 2.12 5.13 27.75
CA ARG A 476 2.71 4.18 26.79
C ARG A 476 2.07 2.81 26.99
N GLN A 477 1.61 2.21 25.90
CA GLN A 477 1.10 0.86 25.93
C GLN A 477 2.25 -0.16 26.00
N ASN A 478 2.16 -1.11 26.95
CA ASN A 478 3.15 -2.18 27.13
C ASN A 478 4.60 -1.67 27.20
N PRO A 479 4.94 -0.74 28.11
CA PRO A 479 6.29 -0.20 28.21
C PRO A 479 7.30 -1.30 28.59
N LYS A 480 8.47 -1.30 27.96
CA LYS A 480 9.61 -2.11 28.39
C LYS A 480 10.23 -1.50 29.65
N PRO A 481 11.03 -2.27 30.45
CA PRO A 481 11.62 -1.77 31.69
C PRO A 481 12.49 -0.51 31.56
N ASP A 482 13.09 -0.31 30.37
CA ASP A 482 13.96 0.82 30.03
C ASP A 482 13.23 1.99 29.36
N GLN A 483 11.92 1.90 29.17
CA GLN A 483 11.13 2.90 28.47
C GLN A 483 10.30 3.75 29.44
N SER A 484 10.09 5.02 29.07
CA SER A 484 9.13 5.89 29.75
C SER A 484 7.71 5.29 29.67
N THR A 485 7.00 5.31 30.77
CA THR A 485 5.59 4.90 30.86
C THR A 485 4.61 5.95 30.36
N ILE A 486 5.08 7.17 30.08
CA ILE A 486 4.29 8.32 29.65
C ILE A 486 4.92 8.88 28.38
N LEU A 487 4.07 9.26 27.43
CA LEU A 487 4.44 9.81 26.12
C LEU A 487 3.89 11.21 25.93
N PRO A 488 4.65 12.14 25.33
CA PRO A 488 4.10 13.38 24.81
C PRO A 488 2.99 13.10 23.79
N SER A 489 1.91 13.87 23.84
CA SER A 489 0.81 13.78 22.87
C SER A 489 0.42 15.15 22.30
N VAL A 490 0.59 16.22 23.11
CA VAL A 490 0.48 17.61 22.65
C VAL A 490 1.66 18.39 23.20
N TRP A 491 2.36 19.11 22.33
CA TRP A 491 3.51 19.96 22.74
C TRP A 491 3.67 21.15 21.82
N VAL A 492 4.35 22.18 22.30
CA VAL A 492 4.76 23.33 21.49
C VAL A 492 6.23 23.27 21.21
N VAL A 493 6.65 23.74 20.03
CA VAL A 493 8.04 23.76 19.59
C VAL A 493 8.53 25.21 19.59
N LYS A 494 9.66 25.45 20.21
CA LYS A 494 10.30 26.77 20.28
C LYS A 494 10.87 27.15 18.91
N GLN A 495 10.33 28.20 18.32
CA GLN A 495 10.81 28.80 17.08
C GLN A 495 11.20 30.26 17.30
N PRO A 496 12.18 30.80 16.58
CA PRO A 496 12.67 32.17 16.81
C PRO A 496 11.62 33.26 16.62
N LYS A 497 10.66 33.08 15.69
CA LYS A 497 9.68 34.09 15.33
C LYS A 497 8.23 33.59 15.25
N ALA A 498 8.04 32.28 15.15
CA ALA A 498 6.73 31.66 14.98
C ALA A 498 6.33 30.84 16.20
N ARG A 499 5.06 30.51 16.29
CA ARG A 499 4.55 29.53 17.25
C ARG A 499 4.19 28.25 16.50
N VAL A 500 4.64 27.11 17.01
CA VAL A 500 4.38 25.79 16.43
C VAL A 500 3.77 24.90 17.50
N VAL A 501 2.65 24.26 17.18
CA VAL A 501 1.97 23.26 18.02
C VAL A 501 1.99 21.91 17.30
N CYS A 502 2.30 20.87 18.02
CA CYS A 502 2.19 19.48 17.58
C CYS A 502 1.09 18.78 18.38
N ILE A 503 0.17 18.10 17.68
CA ILE A 503 -0.90 17.29 18.25
C ILE A 503 -0.79 15.89 17.64
N ALA A 504 -0.41 14.90 18.44
CA ALA A 504 -0.24 13.52 17.98
C ALA A 504 -1.56 12.74 17.89
N LEU A 505 -2.66 13.29 18.39
CA LEU A 505 -4.01 12.75 18.23
C LEU A 505 -4.54 13.02 16.81
N GLY A 506 -5.52 12.21 16.35
CA GLY A 506 -6.23 12.49 15.10
C GLY A 506 -6.22 11.37 14.07
N HIS A 507 -6.40 10.11 14.47
CA HIS A 507 -6.39 8.98 13.53
C HIS A 507 -7.71 8.85 12.73
N ASP A 508 -8.85 8.92 13.42
CA ASP A 508 -10.16 8.65 12.84
C ASP A 508 -11.28 9.52 13.44
N GLU A 509 -12.54 9.22 13.13
CA GLU A 509 -13.72 9.93 13.64
C GLU A 509 -13.80 10.02 15.16
N HIS A 510 -13.28 9.00 15.89
CA HIS A 510 -13.31 9.02 17.36
C HIS A 510 -12.47 10.16 17.93
N SER A 511 -11.45 10.58 17.21
CA SER A 511 -10.61 11.73 17.56
C SER A 511 -11.20 13.02 17.01
N HIS A 512 -11.45 13.11 15.70
CA HIS A 512 -11.86 14.36 15.04
C HIS A 512 -13.23 14.86 15.48
N ASP A 513 -14.16 13.95 15.86
CA ASP A 513 -15.47 14.29 16.40
C ASP A 513 -15.45 14.45 17.95
N HIS A 514 -14.29 14.19 18.60
CA HIS A 514 -14.17 14.31 20.06
C HIS A 514 -14.10 15.79 20.50
N PRO A 515 -14.98 16.23 21.43
CA PRO A 515 -15.04 17.66 21.82
C PRO A 515 -13.73 18.22 22.37
N ALA A 516 -12.95 17.42 23.13
CA ALA A 516 -11.68 17.87 23.66
C ALA A 516 -10.61 18.01 22.56
N TYR A 517 -10.60 17.15 21.54
CA TYR A 517 -9.72 17.29 20.37
C TYR A 517 -10.06 18.56 19.58
N GLN A 518 -11.35 18.78 19.30
CA GLN A 518 -11.81 19.98 18.60
C GLN A 518 -11.43 21.26 19.36
N LYS A 519 -11.57 21.23 20.69
CA LYS A 519 -11.14 22.34 21.54
C LYS A 519 -9.65 22.59 21.49
N LEU A 520 -8.83 21.52 21.56
CA LEU A 520 -7.37 21.58 21.38
C LEU A 520 -6.99 22.21 20.04
N LEU A 521 -7.62 21.75 18.94
CA LEU A 521 -7.35 22.26 17.60
C LEU A 521 -7.65 23.75 17.48
N LEU A 522 -8.84 24.18 17.92
CA LEU A 522 -9.23 25.60 17.87
C LEU A 522 -8.36 26.49 18.76
N ASN A 523 -8.03 26.01 19.97
CA ASN A 523 -7.11 26.74 20.86
C ASN A 523 -5.71 26.84 20.24
N SER A 524 -5.24 25.79 19.56
CA SER A 524 -3.95 25.77 18.87
C SER A 524 -3.91 26.81 17.75
N LEU A 525 -4.93 26.83 16.88
CA LEU A 525 -5.06 27.85 15.84
C LEU A 525 -5.09 29.27 16.43
N SER A 526 -5.86 29.48 17.49
CA SER A 526 -5.91 30.77 18.19
C SER A 526 -4.57 31.16 18.79
N TRP A 527 -3.84 30.24 19.42
CA TRP A 527 -2.56 30.53 20.06
C TRP A 527 -1.45 30.80 19.02
N VAL A 528 -1.38 30.01 17.94
CA VAL A 528 -0.35 30.25 16.90
C VAL A 528 -0.62 31.49 16.07
N SER A 529 -1.83 32.06 16.12
CA SER A 529 -2.18 33.31 15.43
C SER A 529 -1.67 34.57 16.14
N GLN A 530 -1.32 34.47 17.43
CA GLN A 530 -0.84 35.59 18.23
C GLN A 530 0.65 35.84 17.92
N LYS A 531 1.01 37.08 17.69
CA LYS A 531 2.42 37.51 17.48
C LYS A 531 3.20 37.53 18.78
#